data_c5f74915d8031bc32da40ac44afb9c6d
#
_entry.id   c5f74915d8031bc32da40ac44afb9c6d
#
_cell.length_a   1.000
_cell.length_b   1.000
_cell.length_c   1.000
_cell.angle_alpha   90.00
_cell.angle_beta   90.00
_cell.angle_gamma   90.00
#
_symmetry.space_group_name_H-M   'P 1'
#
loop_
_entity.id
_entity.type
_entity.pdbx_description
1 polymer ?
#
loop_
_entity_poly.entity_id
_entity_poly.type
_entity_poly.pdbx_seq_one_letter_code
_entity_poly.pdbx_strand_id
1 'polypeptide(L)'
;LWTIAGDITVETSASAGDQTRLEVLRLEFEQEGRFSQVFVVLTVGATLIATLGLLADSPGVVIGAMVVAPWILPLQAMAFEILRGRLTMFLRALRTLLLGVAICVLLAMGVSALVALPEFGTEVINRTSPNVLDLVVALVAGAVAMYAKLRKEAISALAGLAIAVALVPPMCVVGILLASSSWPLAQGALLLFATNLLGIVVGAMAALAALEKAYRRRLFSNRLGLTSVVLTALLVLPLGSSFLRLLQQARREHRAHQLEATIEQQLRRKTVTLGSDPAVDLVGLTIDWQQNPPLIRARVRVTDPQLPTRSQVADVQAFINRHQAPRRYRLVVERIAVDLIGPETAPNPNPNSNPNTMEVMPPP
;
A
#
# COMPACT_ATOMS: atom_id res chain seq x y z
N LEU A 1 22.72 58.72 -19.92
CA LEU A 1 23.48 57.74 -20.79
C LEU A 1 24.16 56.63 -19.99
N TRP A 2 24.47 56.80 -18.68
CA TRP A 2 25.12 55.82 -17.84
C TRP A 2 24.16 54.75 -17.28
N THR A 3 22.88 55.04 -17.14
CA THR A 3 21.88 54.12 -16.57
C THR A 3 21.44 53.01 -17.56
N ILE A 4 21.49 53.29 -18.87
CA ILE A 4 21.05 52.34 -19.89
C ILE A 4 22.14 51.26 -20.21
N ALA A 5 23.43 51.61 -20.05
CA ALA A 5 24.53 50.66 -20.30
C ALA A 5 24.67 49.60 -19.18
N GLY A 6 24.27 49.92 -17.95
CA GLY A 6 24.28 48.98 -16.81
C GLY A 6 23.21 47.89 -16.93
N ASP A 7 22.00 48.22 -17.37
CA ASP A 7 20.89 47.28 -17.51
C ASP A 7 21.11 46.27 -18.65
N ILE A 8 21.70 46.71 -19.78
CA ILE A 8 21.96 45.82 -20.92
C ILE A 8 23.05 44.79 -20.60
N THR A 9 24.06 45.17 -19.83
CA THR A 9 25.13 44.26 -19.43
C THR A 9 24.70 43.23 -18.38
N VAL A 10 23.80 43.62 -17.47
CA VAL A 10 23.24 42.70 -16.46
C VAL A 10 22.27 41.69 -17.09
N GLU A 11 21.39 42.13 -18.01
CA GLU A 11 20.49 41.22 -18.73
C GLU A 11 21.25 40.24 -19.66
N THR A 12 22.29 40.69 -20.34
CA THR A 12 23.10 39.80 -21.21
C THR A 12 23.92 38.80 -20.41
N SER A 13 24.44 39.16 -19.24
CA SER A 13 25.19 38.25 -18.37
C SER A 13 24.27 37.22 -17.67
N ALA A 14 23.08 37.64 -17.25
CA ALA A 14 22.05 36.72 -16.70
C ALA A 14 21.56 35.70 -17.76
N SER A 15 21.37 36.16 -19.00
CA SER A 15 20.98 35.31 -20.12
C SER A 15 22.10 34.28 -20.51
N ALA A 16 23.36 34.70 -20.48
CA ALA A 16 24.51 33.81 -20.75
C ALA A 16 24.70 32.79 -19.62
N GLY A 17 24.54 33.18 -18.36
CA GLY A 17 24.59 32.24 -17.22
C GLY A 17 23.48 31.20 -17.24
N ASP A 18 22.27 31.60 -17.63
CA ASP A 18 21.12 30.70 -17.75
C ASP A 18 21.27 29.71 -18.93
N GLN A 19 21.84 30.13 -20.04
CA GLN A 19 22.16 29.25 -21.16
C GLN A 19 23.22 28.22 -20.81
N THR A 20 24.30 28.62 -20.13
CA THR A 20 25.36 27.71 -19.66
C THR A 20 24.82 26.66 -18.70
N ARG A 21 23.94 27.06 -17.78
CA ARG A 21 23.26 26.17 -16.84
C ARG A 21 22.39 25.12 -17.55
N LEU A 22 21.59 25.54 -18.52
CA LEU A 22 20.74 24.65 -19.30
C LEU A 22 21.56 23.66 -20.15
N GLU A 23 22.75 24.05 -20.64
CA GLU A 23 23.65 23.14 -21.34
C GLU A 23 24.27 22.10 -20.41
N VAL A 24 24.68 22.48 -19.21
CA VAL A 24 25.19 21.55 -18.19
C VAL A 24 24.12 20.53 -17.81
N LEU A 25 22.90 20.98 -17.52
CA LEU A 25 21.77 20.10 -17.23
C LEU A 25 21.48 19.14 -18.39
N ARG A 26 21.58 19.61 -19.61
CA ARG A 26 21.44 18.79 -20.80
C ARG A 26 22.45 17.63 -20.83
N LEU A 27 23.72 17.92 -20.62
CA LEU A 27 24.76 16.91 -20.60
C LEU A 27 24.56 15.90 -19.47
N GLU A 28 24.16 16.35 -18.31
CA GLU A 28 23.83 15.49 -17.18
C GLU A 28 22.68 14.52 -17.53
N PHE A 29 21.54 15.01 -18.06
CA PHE A 29 20.42 14.14 -18.44
C PHE A 29 20.75 13.21 -19.61
N GLU A 30 21.57 13.66 -20.60
CA GLU A 30 22.01 12.81 -21.68
C GLU A 30 22.92 11.66 -21.19
N GLN A 31 23.74 11.89 -20.15
CA GLN A 31 24.57 10.86 -19.51
C GLN A 31 23.72 9.89 -18.67
N GLU A 32 22.79 10.40 -17.89
CA GLU A 32 21.91 9.62 -17.02
C GLU A 32 20.95 8.72 -17.80
N GLY A 33 20.55 9.12 -19.01
CA GLY A 33 19.75 8.29 -19.90
C GLY A 33 20.52 7.16 -20.59
N ARG A 34 21.85 7.03 -20.37
CA ARG A 34 22.66 5.99 -21.01
C ARG A 34 22.69 4.68 -20.22
N PHE A 35 22.69 3.57 -20.93
CA PHE A 35 22.95 2.26 -20.36
C PHE A 35 24.43 2.16 -19.96
N SER A 36 24.69 1.98 -18.67
CA SER A 36 26.04 1.93 -18.10
C SER A 36 26.23 0.70 -17.21
N GLN A 37 27.49 0.32 -16.96
CA GLN A 37 27.79 -0.78 -16.03
C GLN A 37 27.23 -0.51 -14.63
N VAL A 38 27.34 0.73 -14.15
CA VAL A 38 26.79 1.14 -12.84
C VAL A 38 25.27 0.92 -12.80
N PHE A 39 24.55 1.32 -13.86
CA PHE A 39 23.11 1.09 -13.98
C PHE A 39 22.78 -0.40 -13.89
N VAL A 40 23.51 -1.27 -14.57
CA VAL A 40 23.28 -2.73 -14.54
C VAL A 40 23.55 -3.30 -13.16
N VAL A 41 24.70 -3.01 -12.56
CA VAL A 41 25.08 -3.55 -11.23
C VAL A 41 24.07 -3.13 -10.18
N LEU A 42 23.69 -1.86 -10.12
CA LEU A 42 22.70 -1.37 -9.16
C LEU A 42 21.30 -1.96 -9.42
N THR A 43 20.90 -2.12 -10.70
CA THR A 43 19.63 -2.77 -11.05
C THR A 43 19.61 -4.23 -10.61
N VAL A 44 20.67 -4.99 -10.86
CA VAL A 44 20.80 -6.39 -10.44
C VAL A 44 20.74 -6.50 -8.90
N GLY A 45 21.55 -5.69 -8.20
CA GLY A 45 21.56 -5.67 -6.74
C GLY A 45 20.21 -5.31 -6.14
N ALA A 46 19.58 -4.23 -6.63
CA ALA A 46 18.25 -3.82 -6.19
C ALA A 46 17.18 -4.90 -6.47
N THR A 47 17.25 -5.54 -7.64
CA THR A 47 16.31 -6.62 -8.00
C THR A 47 16.45 -7.82 -7.09
N LEU A 48 17.67 -8.28 -6.80
CA LEU A 48 17.89 -9.39 -5.87
C LEU A 48 17.36 -9.09 -4.48
N ILE A 49 17.71 -7.92 -3.92
CA ILE A 49 17.25 -7.51 -2.60
C ILE A 49 15.71 -7.39 -2.59
N ALA A 50 15.12 -6.74 -3.61
CA ALA A 50 13.67 -6.58 -3.71
C ALA A 50 12.95 -7.92 -3.83
N THR A 51 13.44 -8.84 -4.67
CA THR A 51 12.83 -10.14 -4.88
C THR A 51 12.88 -10.98 -3.61
N LEU A 52 14.04 -11.04 -2.94
CA LEU A 52 14.17 -11.74 -1.66
C LEU A 52 13.29 -11.11 -0.58
N GLY A 53 13.20 -9.77 -0.52
CA GLY A 53 12.32 -9.06 0.38
C GLY A 53 10.83 -9.33 0.15
N LEU A 54 10.41 -9.43 -1.12
CA LEU A 54 9.05 -9.79 -1.51
C LEU A 54 8.71 -11.24 -1.15
N LEU A 55 9.63 -12.18 -1.40
CA LEU A 55 9.44 -13.60 -1.04
C LEU A 55 9.47 -13.83 0.47
N ALA A 56 10.21 -13.01 1.22
CA ALA A 56 10.26 -13.03 2.68
C ALA A 56 9.12 -12.22 3.34
N ASP A 57 8.20 -11.63 2.56
CA ASP A 57 7.12 -10.74 3.01
C ASP A 57 7.62 -9.60 3.94
N SER A 58 8.81 -9.03 3.62
CA SER A 58 9.50 -8.03 4.43
C SER A 58 9.47 -6.64 3.76
N PRO A 59 8.56 -5.74 4.17
CA PRO A 59 8.46 -4.39 3.59
C PRO A 59 9.74 -3.57 3.78
N GLY A 60 10.45 -3.74 4.89
CA GLY A 60 11.69 -3.01 5.16
C GLY A 60 12.81 -3.34 4.18
N VAL A 61 12.98 -4.61 3.82
CA VAL A 61 13.97 -5.07 2.83
C VAL A 61 13.60 -4.55 1.44
N VAL A 62 12.31 -4.59 1.09
CA VAL A 62 11.82 -4.07 -0.20
C VAL A 62 12.07 -2.57 -0.31
N ILE A 63 11.82 -1.78 0.74
CA ILE A 63 12.14 -0.34 0.78
C ILE A 63 13.64 -0.11 0.62
N GLY A 64 14.49 -0.87 1.31
CA GLY A 64 15.95 -0.79 1.16
C GLY A 64 16.43 -1.03 -0.28
N ALA A 65 15.84 -1.99 -0.98
CA ALA A 65 16.13 -2.26 -2.38
C ALA A 65 15.81 -1.08 -3.30
N MET A 66 14.72 -0.38 -3.02
CA MET A 66 14.28 0.77 -3.82
C MET A 66 15.28 1.93 -3.78
N VAL A 67 15.97 2.12 -2.65
CA VAL A 67 16.98 3.18 -2.50
C VAL A 67 18.20 2.92 -3.38
N VAL A 68 18.53 1.66 -3.63
CA VAL A 68 19.68 1.26 -4.46
C VAL A 68 19.38 1.39 -5.96
N ALA A 69 18.13 1.27 -6.36
CA ALA A 69 17.72 1.20 -7.76
C ALA A 69 17.95 2.52 -8.53
N PRO A 70 18.66 2.51 -9.68
CA PRO A 70 19.02 3.72 -10.40
C PRO A 70 17.97 4.18 -11.43
N TRP A 71 16.73 3.69 -11.36
CA TRP A 71 15.70 3.84 -12.39
C TRP A 71 15.14 5.26 -12.54
N ILE A 72 15.34 6.11 -11.52
CA ILE A 72 14.95 7.52 -11.60
C ILE A 72 15.73 8.29 -12.68
N LEU A 73 17.00 7.94 -12.91
CA LEU A 73 17.87 8.67 -13.83
C LEU A 73 17.33 8.64 -15.27
N PRO A 74 17.06 7.47 -15.89
CA PRO A 74 16.46 7.42 -17.21
C PRO A 74 15.07 8.05 -17.28
N LEU A 75 14.28 8.06 -16.18
CA LEU A 75 12.95 8.69 -16.16
C LEU A 75 13.05 10.22 -16.20
N GLN A 76 13.95 10.80 -15.42
CA GLN A 76 14.20 12.25 -15.49
C GLN A 76 14.73 12.66 -16.85
N ALA A 77 15.63 11.87 -17.43
CA ALA A 77 16.10 12.08 -18.81
C ALA A 77 14.94 12.00 -19.82
N MET A 78 14.04 11.02 -19.70
CA MET A 78 12.86 10.93 -20.56
C MET A 78 11.98 12.18 -20.45
N ALA A 79 11.64 12.62 -19.24
CA ALA A 79 10.81 13.80 -19.00
C ALA A 79 11.44 15.07 -19.60
N PHE A 80 12.74 15.24 -19.45
CA PHE A 80 13.50 16.35 -20.02
C PHE A 80 13.48 16.32 -21.56
N GLU A 81 13.76 15.17 -22.18
CA GLU A 81 13.82 15.04 -23.63
C GLU A 81 12.44 15.12 -24.31
N ILE A 82 11.38 14.69 -23.62
CA ILE A 82 10.00 14.89 -24.08
C ILE A 82 9.71 16.39 -24.25
N LEU A 83 10.04 17.23 -23.25
CA LEU A 83 9.81 18.66 -23.33
C LEU A 83 10.70 19.35 -24.37
N ARG A 84 11.88 18.79 -24.67
CA ARG A 84 12.75 19.26 -25.75
C ARG A 84 12.29 18.83 -27.15
N GLY A 85 11.40 17.84 -27.24
CA GLY A 85 10.95 17.26 -28.52
C GLY A 85 12.01 16.41 -29.21
N ARG A 86 12.99 15.87 -28.46
CA ARG A 86 14.09 15.05 -29.00
C ARG A 86 13.77 13.55 -28.87
N LEU A 87 13.06 13.01 -29.84
CA LEU A 87 12.64 11.61 -29.86
C LEU A 87 13.82 10.62 -29.75
N THR A 88 14.93 10.89 -30.40
CA THR A 88 16.12 9.99 -30.39
C THR A 88 16.72 9.82 -28.99
N MET A 89 16.82 10.89 -28.22
CA MET A 89 17.33 10.84 -26.84
C MET A 89 16.29 10.25 -25.87
N PHE A 90 15.02 10.58 -26.06
CA PHE A 90 13.93 9.93 -25.37
C PHE A 90 13.95 8.40 -25.56
N LEU A 91 14.05 7.93 -26.80
CA LEU A 91 14.14 6.48 -27.12
C LEU A 91 15.37 5.82 -26.52
N ARG A 92 16.48 6.54 -26.40
CA ARG A 92 17.69 6.03 -25.74
C ARG A 92 17.43 5.80 -24.24
N ALA A 93 16.86 6.78 -23.53
CA ALA A 93 16.54 6.64 -22.12
C ALA A 93 15.46 5.56 -21.89
N LEU A 94 14.44 5.51 -22.75
CA LEU A 94 13.43 4.45 -22.73
C LEU A 94 14.03 3.06 -22.91
N ARG A 95 14.97 2.90 -23.87
CA ARG A 95 15.69 1.63 -24.08
C ARG A 95 16.48 1.23 -22.84
N THR A 96 17.17 2.17 -22.18
CA THR A 96 17.90 1.91 -20.92
C THR A 96 16.94 1.38 -19.85
N LEU A 97 15.80 2.03 -19.67
CA LEU A 97 14.77 1.59 -18.73
C LEU A 97 14.23 0.20 -19.07
N LEU A 98 13.86 -0.04 -20.34
CA LEU A 98 13.33 -1.34 -20.78
C LEU A 98 14.33 -2.48 -20.61
N LEU A 99 15.61 -2.23 -20.83
CA LEU A 99 16.66 -3.22 -20.53
C LEU A 99 16.74 -3.49 -19.02
N GLY A 100 16.64 -2.46 -18.18
CA GLY A 100 16.55 -2.63 -16.73
C GLY A 100 15.34 -3.44 -16.30
N VAL A 101 14.18 -3.16 -16.89
CA VAL A 101 12.93 -3.92 -16.68
C VAL A 101 13.12 -5.40 -17.08
N ALA A 102 13.70 -5.67 -18.23
CA ALA A 102 13.95 -7.04 -18.69
C ALA A 102 14.88 -7.79 -17.73
N ILE A 103 15.98 -7.17 -17.29
CA ILE A 103 16.90 -7.73 -16.29
C ILE A 103 16.14 -8.03 -15.00
N CYS A 104 15.33 -7.07 -14.52
CA CYS A 104 14.56 -7.21 -13.29
C CYS A 104 13.57 -8.38 -13.36
N VAL A 105 12.75 -8.46 -14.40
CA VAL A 105 11.75 -9.52 -14.56
C VAL A 105 12.41 -10.89 -14.69
N LEU A 106 13.43 -11.02 -15.52
CA LEU A 106 14.11 -12.31 -15.73
C LEU A 106 14.82 -12.79 -14.47
N LEU A 107 15.48 -11.89 -13.75
CA LEU A 107 16.17 -12.23 -12.51
C LEU A 107 15.19 -12.59 -11.40
N ALA A 108 14.14 -11.81 -11.22
CA ALA A 108 13.08 -12.10 -10.24
C ALA A 108 12.36 -13.43 -10.55
N MET A 109 12.08 -13.69 -11.82
CA MET A 109 11.53 -14.96 -12.28
C MET A 109 12.45 -16.14 -11.95
N GLY A 110 13.76 -16.02 -12.23
CA GLY A 110 14.74 -17.04 -11.92
C GLY A 110 14.87 -17.33 -10.43
N VAL A 111 14.97 -16.27 -9.60
CA VAL A 111 15.03 -16.41 -8.13
C VAL A 111 13.75 -17.04 -7.58
N SER A 112 12.57 -16.61 -8.06
CA SER A 112 11.29 -17.17 -7.61
C SER A 112 11.15 -18.64 -7.99
N ALA A 113 11.59 -19.03 -9.18
CA ALA A 113 11.57 -20.43 -9.62
C ALA A 113 12.48 -21.32 -8.77
N LEU A 114 13.62 -20.80 -8.28
CA LEU A 114 14.52 -21.53 -7.37
C LEU A 114 13.93 -21.68 -5.97
N VAL A 115 13.25 -20.66 -5.45
CA VAL A 115 12.67 -20.67 -4.09
C VAL A 115 11.35 -21.46 -4.05
N ALA A 116 10.56 -21.44 -5.13
CA ALA A 116 9.33 -22.21 -5.35
C ALA A 116 8.34 -22.17 -4.16
N LEU A 117 8.00 -20.95 -3.66
CA LEU A 117 7.04 -20.81 -2.57
C LEU A 117 5.63 -21.22 -2.99
N PRO A 118 4.87 -21.91 -2.13
CA PRO A 118 3.52 -22.38 -2.43
C PRO A 118 2.48 -21.24 -2.43
N GLU A 119 2.70 -20.18 -1.66
CA GLU A 119 1.78 -19.05 -1.51
C GLU A 119 2.53 -17.71 -1.57
N PHE A 120 1.84 -16.67 -2.02
CA PHE A 120 2.39 -15.32 -2.09
C PHE A 120 2.09 -14.56 -0.81
N GLY A 121 3.10 -13.87 -0.28
CA GLY A 121 2.94 -12.95 0.84
C GLY A 121 2.11 -11.70 0.49
N THR A 122 1.75 -10.94 1.52
CA THR A 122 0.95 -9.71 1.41
C THR A 122 1.67 -8.64 0.60
N GLU A 123 3.01 -8.59 0.68
CA GLU A 123 3.85 -7.66 -0.08
C GLU A 123 3.76 -7.88 -1.60
N VAL A 124 3.59 -9.12 -2.06
CA VAL A 124 3.37 -9.44 -3.47
C VAL A 124 1.96 -9.05 -3.89
N ILE A 125 0.96 -9.50 -3.14
CA ILE A 125 -0.46 -9.32 -3.48
C ILE A 125 -0.86 -7.84 -3.51
N ASN A 126 -0.40 -7.03 -2.55
CA ASN A 126 -0.70 -5.59 -2.49
C ASN A 126 -0.25 -4.83 -3.75
N ARG A 127 0.72 -5.35 -4.49
CA ARG A 127 1.22 -4.73 -5.73
C ARG A 127 0.54 -5.21 -7.01
N THR A 128 -0.51 -6.02 -6.89
CA THR A 128 -1.28 -6.51 -8.05
C THR A 128 -2.57 -5.72 -8.31
N SER A 129 -2.91 -4.76 -7.44
CA SER A 129 -4.18 -4.03 -7.49
C SER A 129 -3.94 -2.51 -7.44
N PRO A 130 -3.45 -1.90 -8.55
CA PRO A 130 -3.19 -0.48 -8.61
C PRO A 130 -4.46 0.36 -8.42
N ASN A 131 -4.28 1.54 -7.83
CA ASN A 131 -5.38 2.48 -7.57
C ASN A 131 -4.97 3.93 -7.91
N VAL A 132 -5.93 4.88 -7.81
CA VAL A 132 -5.68 6.30 -8.11
C VAL A 132 -4.64 6.92 -7.18
N LEU A 133 -4.54 6.47 -5.92
CA LEU A 133 -3.56 7.03 -4.99
C LEU A 133 -2.14 6.73 -5.45
N ASP A 134 -1.88 5.56 -6.05
CA ASP A 134 -0.58 5.20 -6.61
C ASP A 134 -0.17 6.20 -7.70
N LEU A 135 -1.11 6.59 -8.57
CA LEU A 135 -0.87 7.60 -9.59
C LEU A 135 -0.55 8.98 -9.00
N VAL A 136 -1.29 9.40 -7.97
CA VAL A 136 -1.05 10.69 -7.29
C VAL A 136 0.33 10.68 -6.62
N VAL A 137 0.67 9.61 -5.93
CA VAL A 137 2.00 9.42 -5.32
C VAL A 137 3.10 9.50 -6.39
N ALA A 138 2.91 8.82 -7.52
CA ALA A 138 3.87 8.83 -8.63
C ALA A 138 4.05 10.24 -9.23
N LEU A 139 2.95 10.99 -9.43
CA LEU A 139 2.99 12.38 -9.92
C LEU A 139 3.79 13.28 -8.96
N VAL A 140 3.49 13.22 -7.67
CA VAL A 140 4.17 14.02 -6.65
C VAL A 140 5.65 13.62 -6.57
N ALA A 141 5.93 12.33 -6.54
CA ALA A 141 7.31 11.81 -6.50
C ALA A 141 8.14 12.27 -7.70
N GLY A 142 7.58 12.19 -8.91
CA GLY A 142 8.23 12.68 -10.12
C GLY A 142 8.51 14.19 -10.07
N ALA A 143 7.54 14.97 -9.58
CA ALA A 143 7.70 16.42 -9.42
C ALA A 143 8.81 16.78 -8.41
N VAL A 144 8.79 16.13 -7.25
CA VAL A 144 9.79 16.35 -6.18
C VAL A 144 11.20 15.98 -6.66
N ALA A 145 11.33 14.86 -7.37
CA ALA A 145 12.61 14.43 -7.91
C ALA A 145 13.19 15.40 -8.92
N MET A 146 12.39 15.85 -9.85
CA MET A 146 12.83 16.84 -10.83
C MET A 146 13.18 18.17 -10.15
N TYR A 147 12.38 18.59 -9.15
CA TYR A 147 12.69 19.78 -8.35
C TYR A 147 14.06 19.64 -7.67
N ALA A 148 14.31 18.52 -6.99
CA ALA A 148 15.58 18.25 -6.31
C ALA A 148 16.77 18.23 -7.28
N LYS A 149 16.58 17.66 -8.47
CA LYS A 149 17.61 17.64 -9.53
C LYS A 149 17.94 19.06 -10.05
N LEU A 150 16.95 19.90 -10.22
CA LEU A 150 17.14 21.26 -10.70
C LEU A 150 17.67 22.21 -9.61
N ARG A 151 17.41 21.93 -8.34
CA ARG A 151 17.87 22.71 -7.18
C ARG A 151 18.89 21.85 -6.41
N LYS A 152 20.17 22.02 -6.71
CA LYS A 152 21.30 21.27 -6.09
C LYS A 152 21.34 21.35 -4.56
N GLU A 153 20.70 22.36 -3.99
CA GLU A 153 20.57 22.58 -2.54
C GLU A 153 19.48 21.70 -1.89
N ALA A 154 18.53 21.20 -2.70
CA ALA A 154 17.47 20.34 -2.19
C ALA A 154 18.01 18.92 -1.98
N ILE A 155 17.87 18.42 -0.78
CA ILE A 155 18.40 17.17 -0.27
C ILE A 155 18.12 16.01 -1.23
N SER A 156 19.09 15.69 -2.07
CA SER A 156 18.98 14.66 -3.12
C SER A 156 18.67 13.25 -2.57
N ALA A 157 19.05 12.97 -1.32
CA ALA A 157 18.80 11.68 -0.68
C ALA A 157 17.31 11.39 -0.43
N LEU A 158 16.52 12.40 -0.03
CA LEU A 158 15.09 12.20 0.23
C LEU A 158 14.27 12.05 -1.06
N ALA A 159 14.67 12.75 -2.11
CA ALA A 159 14.01 12.64 -3.41
C ALA A 159 14.24 11.25 -4.05
N GLY A 160 15.47 10.74 -3.97
CA GLY A 160 15.78 9.37 -4.43
C GLY A 160 14.94 8.31 -3.72
N LEU A 161 14.77 8.44 -2.39
CA LEU A 161 13.97 7.53 -1.59
C LEU A 161 12.50 7.51 -2.01
N ALA A 162 11.87 8.68 -2.16
CA ALA A 162 10.46 8.78 -2.50
C ALA A 162 10.11 8.18 -3.87
N ILE A 163 11.06 8.16 -4.81
CA ILE A 163 10.84 7.73 -6.20
C ILE A 163 11.22 6.28 -6.42
N ALA A 164 12.25 5.79 -5.74
CA ALA A 164 12.62 4.38 -5.79
C ALA A 164 11.44 3.46 -5.38
N VAL A 165 10.57 3.96 -4.50
CA VAL A 165 9.41 3.23 -3.98
C VAL A 165 8.47 2.69 -5.06
N ALA A 166 8.39 3.36 -6.22
CA ALA A 166 7.27 3.13 -7.13
C ALA A 166 7.53 2.17 -8.31
N LEU A 167 8.75 1.73 -8.61
CA LEU A 167 9.06 1.09 -9.89
C LEU A 167 9.62 -0.33 -9.82
N VAL A 168 10.66 -0.57 -9.03
CA VAL A 168 11.37 -1.86 -9.03
C VAL A 168 10.50 -3.00 -8.46
N PRO A 169 9.85 -2.85 -7.29
CA PRO A 169 9.06 -3.94 -6.72
C PRO A 169 7.91 -4.43 -7.60
N PRO A 170 7.11 -3.58 -8.26
CA PRO A 170 6.10 -4.07 -9.19
C PRO A 170 6.68 -4.96 -10.31
N MET A 171 7.87 -4.63 -10.82
CA MET A 171 8.50 -5.45 -11.86
C MET A 171 9.10 -6.74 -11.31
N CYS A 172 9.61 -6.76 -10.07
CA CYS A 172 9.96 -8.00 -9.38
C CYS A 172 8.71 -8.88 -9.16
N VAL A 173 7.57 -8.29 -8.78
CA VAL A 173 6.29 -8.99 -8.63
C VAL A 173 5.85 -9.59 -9.96
N VAL A 174 5.97 -8.87 -11.07
CA VAL A 174 5.72 -9.45 -12.42
C VAL A 174 6.57 -10.70 -12.64
N GLY A 175 7.88 -10.65 -12.36
CA GLY A 175 8.78 -11.80 -12.51
C GLY A 175 8.38 -12.99 -11.63
N ILE A 176 8.07 -12.74 -10.35
CA ILE A 176 7.61 -13.76 -9.40
C ILE A 176 6.33 -14.44 -9.89
N LEU A 177 5.34 -13.65 -10.30
CA LEU A 177 4.04 -14.13 -10.76
C LEU A 177 4.10 -14.86 -12.12
N LEU A 178 5.02 -14.47 -13.00
CA LEU A 178 5.28 -15.18 -14.25
C LEU A 178 5.91 -16.57 -13.98
N ALA A 179 6.80 -16.70 -13.00
CA ALA A 179 7.38 -17.97 -12.60
C ALA A 179 6.30 -18.99 -12.13
N SER A 180 5.24 -18.50 -11.49
CA SER A 180 4.10 -19.31 -11.00
C SER A 180 2.92 -19.36 -11.97
N SER A 181 3.07 -18.87 -13.20
CA SER A 181 2.00 -18.81 -14.23
C SER A 181 0.73 -18.03 -13.81
N SER A 182 0.86 -17.11 -12.85
CA SER A 182 -0.26 -16.30 -12.33
C SER A 182 -0.50 -15.03 -13.17
N TRP A 183 -0.85 -15.20 -14.44
CA TRP A 183 -1.01 -14.13 -15.43
C TRP A 183 -1.94 -12.97 -15.03
N PRO A 184 -3.13 -13.20 -14.45
CA PRO A 184 -4.05 -12.11 -14.09
C PRO A 184 -3.43 -11.17 -13.03
N LEU A 185 -2.73 -11.71 -12.04
CA LEU A 185 -2.05 -10.94 -11.02
C LEU A 185 -0.82 -10.20 -11.59
N ALA A 186 -0.07 -10.83 -12.50
CA ALA A 186 1.06 -10.21 -13.18
C ALA A 186 0.62 -9.00 -14.02
N GLN A 187 -0.55 -9.05 -14.68
CA GLN A 187 -1.12 -7.91 -15.39
C GLN A 187 -1.43 -6.73 -14.46
N GLY A 188 -1.93 -7.00 -13.25
CA GLY A 188 -2.17 -5.98 -12.23
C GLY A 188 -0.87 -5.28 -11.80
N ALA A 189 0.20 -6.04 -11.55
CA ALA A 189 1.51 -5.49 -11.20
C ALA A 189 2.14 -4.71 -12.37
N LEU A 190 1.96 -5.16 -13.61
CA LEU A 190 2.40 -4.44 -14.79
C LEU A 190 1.65 -3.11 -14.96
N LEU A 191 0.33 -3.10 -14.69
CA LEU A 191 -0.48 -1.89 -14.71
C LEU A 191 0.00 -0.90 -13.62
N LEU A 192 0.33 -1.39 -12.41
CA LEU A 192 0.91 -0.56 -11.36
C LEU A 192 2.22 0.08 -11.80
N PHE A 193 3.11 -0.70 -12.43
CA PHE A 193 4.36 -0.19 -12.97
C PHE A 193 4.11 0.90 -14.04
N ALA A 194 3.22 0.65 -15.00
CA ALA A 194 2.88 1.61 -16.06
C ALA A 194 2.30 2.90 -15.49
N THR A 195 1.43 2.79 -14.48
CA THR A 195 0.85 3.93 -13.76
C THR A 195 1.93 4.78 -13.10
N ASN A 196 2.84 4.13 -12.38
CA ASN A 196 3.93 4.82 -11.69
C ASN A 196 4.91 5.45 -12.66
N LEU A 197 5.27 4.73 -13.72
CA LEU A 197 6.14 5.23 -14.79
C LEU A 197 5.59 6.53 -15.40
N LEU A 198 4.34 6.51 -15.85
CA LEU A 198 3.70 7.66 -16.49
C LEU A 198 3.48 8.79 -15.51
N GLY A 199 3.04 8.49 -14.28
CA GLY A 199 2.88 9.48 -13.21
C GLY A 199 4.18 10.21 -12.92
N ILE A 200 5.28 9.49 -12.73
CA ILE A 200 6.61 10.08 -12.48
C ILE A 200 7.06 10.96 -13.64
N VAL A 201 6.94 10.48 -14.88
CA VAL A 201 7.36 11.25 -16.05
C VAL A 201 6.54 12.53 -16.19
N VAL A 202 5.22 12.46 -16.05
CA VAL A 202 4.33 13.64 -16.13
C VAL A 202 4.57 14.61 -14.97
N GLY A 203 4.75 14.10 -13.75
CA GLY A 203 5.10 14.90 -12.58
C GLY A 203 6.43 15.63 -12.76
N ALA A 204 7.45 14.92 -13.26
CA ALA A 204 8.75 15.50 -13.57
C ALA A 204 8.68 16.57 -14.67
N MET A 205 7.88 16.33 -15.72
CA MET A 205 7.63 17.31 -16.79
C MET A 205 6.93 18.56 -16.25
N ALA A 206 5.93 18.39 -15.37
CA ALA A 206 5.20 19.49 -14.76
C ALA A 206 6.14 20.37 -13.89
N ALA A 207 6.98 19.75 -13.07
CA ALA A 207 7.96 20.46 -12.25
C ALA A 207 8.99 21.23 -13.10
N LEU A 208 9.53 20.57 -14.15
CA LEU A 208 10.47 21.21 -15.06
C LEU A 208 9.83 22.41 -15.79
N ALA A 209 8.59 22.27 -16.25
CA ALA A 209 7.85 23.35 -16.91
C ALA A 209 7.48 24.50 -15.96
N ALA A 210 7.25 24.20 -14.67
CA ALA A 210 6.96 25.19 -13.64
C ALA A 210 8.21 26.02 -13.26
N LEU A 211 9.36 25.35 -13.15
CA LEU A 211 10.61 25.97 -12.71
C LEU A 211 11.35 26.68 -13.83
N GLU A 212 11.31 26.15 -15.04
CA GLU A 212 12.05 26.68 -16.19
C GLU A 212 11.09 27.24 -17.24
N LYS A 213 11.00 28.57 -17.33
CA LYS A 213 10.10 29.31 -18.25
C LYS A 213 10.24 28.85 -19.72
N ALA A 214 11.44 28.45 -20.13
CA ALA A 214 11.74 27.96 -21.49
C ALA A 214 10.93 26.73 -21.87
N TYR A 215 10.55 25.87 -20.90
CA TYR A 215 9.80 24.61 -21.14
C TYR A 215 8.30 24.73 -20.90
N ARG A 216 7.83 25.81 -20.24
CA ARG A 216 6.40 25.99 -19.88
C ARG A 216 5.44 25.89 -21.07
N ARG A 217 5.80 26.53 -22.20
CA ARG A 217 4.98 26.48 -23.42
C ARG A 217 5.05 25.15 -24.15
N ARG A 218 6.13 24.38 -23.93
CA ARG A 218 6.38 23.10 -24.65
C ARG A 218 5.62 21.92 -24.09
N LEU A 219 5.11 22.00 -22.85
CA LEU A 219 4.37 20.93 -22.19
C LEU A 219 3.15 20.47 -23.02
N PHE A 220 2.39 21.42 -23.57
CA PHE A 220 1.17 21.14 -24.33
C PHE A 220 1.33 21.31 -25.86
N SER A 221 2.38 21.98 -26.31
CA SER A 221 2.63 22.18 -27.73
C SER A 221 3.37 21.02 -28.39
N ASN A 222 4.05 20.18 -27.62
CA ASN A 222 4.80 19.04 -28.13
C ASN A 222 3.93 17.78 -28.13
N ARG A 223 3.90 17.07 -29.28
CA ARG A 223 3.14 15.80 -29.44
C ARG A 223 3.48 14.76 -28.37
N LEU A 224 4.76 14.57 -28.04
CA LEU A 224 5.21 13.61 -27.02
C LEU A 224 4.72 14.01 -25.61
N GLY A 225 4.79 15.30 -25.27
CA GLY A 225 4.29 15.82 -23.99
C GLY A 225 2.79 15.60 -23.86
N LEU A 226 2.03 16.00 -24.89
CA LEU A 226 0.59 15.82 -24.92
C LEU A 226 0.20 14.34 -24.84
N THR A 227 0.88 13.46 -25.61
CA THR A 227 0.62 12.00 -25.57
C THR A 227 0.84 11.45 -24.16
N SER A 228 1.92 11.84 -23.46
CA SER A 228 2.20 11.39 -22.11
C SER A 228 1.11 11.82 -21.11
N VAL A 229 0.67 13.08 -21.20
CA VAL A 229 -0.41 13.62 -20.36
C VAL A 229 -1.73 12.92 -20.63
N VAL A 230 -2.09 12.74 -21.91
CA VAL A 230 -3.34 12.06 -22.32
C VAL A 230 -3.33 10.60 -21.87
N LEU A 231 -2.23 9.90 -22.05
CA LEU A 231 -2.10 8.50 -21.61
C LEU A 231 -2.21 8.37 -20.10
N THR A 232 -1.59 9.29 -19.34
CA THR A 232 -1.75 9.34 -17.88
C THR A 232 -3.18 9.63 -17.46
N ALA A 233 -3.84 10.58 -18.13
CA ALA A 233 -5.25 10.88 -17.86
C ALA A 233 -6.17 9.68 -18.17
N LEU A 234 -5.88 8.94 -19.24
CA LEU A 234 -6.65 7.74 -19.61
C LEU A 234 -6.52 6.63 -18.56
N LEU A 235 -5.39 6.53 -17.85
CA LEU A 235 -5.22 5.59 -16.75
C LEU A 235 -6.12 5.90 -15.54
N VAL A 236 -6.59 7.14 -15.38
CA VAL A 236 -7.52 7.50 -14.30
C VAL A 236 -8.82 6.68 -14.38
N LEU A 237 -9.26 6.29 -15.56
CA LEU A 237 -10.50 5.52 -15.73
C LEU A 237 -10.44 4.11 -15.08
N PRO A 238 -9.48 3.22 -15.43
CA PRO A 238 -9.38 1.91 -14.80
C PRO A 238 -8.98 2.00 -13.33
N LEU A 239 -8.06 2.92 -12.98
CA LEU A 239 -7.64 3.13 -11.60
C LEU A 239 -8.77 3.69 -10.74
N GLY A 240 -9.57 4.64 -11.28
CA GLY A 240 -10.72 5.21 -10.60
C GLY A 240 -11.77 4.17 -10.26
N SER A 241 -12.04 3.24 -11.18
CA SER A 241 -12.96 2.13 -10.92
C SER A 241 -12.46 1.21 -9.79
N SER A 242 -11.16 0.89 -9.76
CA SER A 242 -10.54 0.10 -8.69
C SER A 242 -10.59 0.83 -7.35
N PHE A 243 -10.29 2.12 -7.34
CA PHE A 243 -10.37 2.95 -6.14
C PHE A 243 -11.80 3.05 -5.58
N LEU A 244 -12.80 3.24 -6.45
CA LEU A 244 -14.21 3.26 -6.03
C LEU A 244 -14.64 1.92 -5.44
N ARG A 245 -14.19 0.79 -6.00
CA ARG A 245 -14.45 -0.55 -5.41
C ARG A 245 -13.85 -0.66 -4.01
N LEU A 246 -12.59 -0.26 -3.84
CA LEU A 246 -11.91 -0.27 -2.53
C LEU A 246 -12.64 0.61 -1.50
N LEU A 247 -13.04 1.83 -1.89
CA LEU A 247 -13.82 2.71 -1.02
C LEU A 247 -15.18 2.12 -0.65
N GLN A 248 -15.86 1.49 -1.60
CA GLN A 248 -17.14 0.83 -1.34
C GLN A 248 -16.96 -0.36 -0.39
N GLN A 249 -15.90 -1.15 -0.57
CA GLN A 249 -15.58 -2.28 0.29
C GLN A 249 -15.25 -1.80 1.70
N ALA A 250 -14.33 -0.85 1.87
CA ALA A 250 -13.96 -0.26 3.15
C ALA A 250 -15.18 0.34 3.88
N ARG A 251 -16.07 1.04 3.14
CA ARG A 251 -17.31 1.58 3.72
C ARG A 251 -18.28 0.48 4.14
N ARG A 252 -18.34 -0.64 3.41
CA ARG A 252 -19.18 -1.80 3.78
C ARG A 252 -18.65 -2.46 5.03
N GLU A 253 -17.35 -2.73 5.11
CA GLU A 253 -16.68 -3.32 6.27
C GLU A 253 -16.86 -2.42 7.52
N HIS A 254 -16.61 -1.12 7.38
CA HIS A 254 -16.79 -0.18 8.48
C HIS A 254 -18.24 -0.14 8.99
N ARG A 255 -19.23 -0.14 8.07
CA ARG A 255 -20.66 -0.21 8.46
C ARG A 255 -21.02 -1.54 9.08
N ALA A 256 -20.43 -2.64 8.61
CA ALA A 256 -20.65 -3.96 9.19
C ALA A 256 -20.15 -4.01 10.63
N HIS A 257 -18.92 -3.58 10.89
CA HIS A 257 -18.36 -3.52 12.25
C HIS A 257 -19.12 -2.58 13.18
N GLN A 258 -19.56 -1.42 12.68
CA GLN A 258 -20.41 -0.52 13.49
C GLN A 258 -21.75 -1.15 13.85
N LEU A 259 -22.38 -1.87 12.93
CA LEU A 259 -23.63 -2.59 13.18
C LEU A 259 -23.43 -3.74 14.17
N GLU A 260 -22.34 -4.51 14.03
CA GLU A 260 -21.97 -5.57 14.98
C GLU A 260 -21.81 -5.01 16.40
N ALA A 261 -21.02 -3.95 16.57
CA ALA A 261 -20.81 -3.30 17.84
C ALA A 261 -22.12 -2.73 18.43
N THR A 262 -22.98 -2.15 17.58
CA THR A 262 -24.28 -1.59 18.02
C THR A 262 -25.23 -2.70 18.49
N ILE A 263 -25.32 -3.80 17.73
CA ILE A 263 -26.15 -4.94 18.10
C ILE A 263 -25.62 -5.61 19.37
N GLU A 264 -24.31 -5.82 19.47
CA GLU A 264 -23.68 -6.37 20.68
C GLU A 264 -23.98 -5.51 21.91
N GLN A 265 -23.81 -4.18 21.80
CA GLN A 265 -24.12 -3.26 22.90
C GLN A 265 -25.60 -3.29 23.30
N GLN A 266 -26.50 -3.39 22.31
CA GLN A 266 -27.93 -3.51 22.57
C GLN A 266 -28.29 -4.83 23.26
N LEU A 267 -27.66 -5.93 22.84
CA LEU A 267 -27.86 -7.25 23.46
C LEU A 267 -27.36 -7.26 24.90
N ARG A 268 -26.17 -6.74 25.15
CA ARG A 268 -25.62 -6.63 26.53
C ARG A 268 -26.47 -5.76 27.47
N ARG A 269 -27.05 -4.66 26.95
CA ARG A 269 -27.77 -3.69 27.79
C ARG A 269 -29.26 -3.92 27.91
N LYS A 270 -29.91 -4.52 26.90
CA LYS A 270 -31.38 -4.54 26.79
C LYS A 270 -32.00 -5.94 26.77
N THR A 271 -31.19 -7.01 26.79
CA THR A 271 -31.72 -8.37 26.88
C THR A 271 -31.34 -9.00 28.22
N VAL A 272 -32.28 -9.71 28.79
CA VAL A 272 -32.04 -10.45 30.05
C VAL A 272 -31.13 -11.64 29.78
N THR A 273 -31.40 -12.38 28.71
CA THR A 273 -30.72 -13.66 28.36
C THR A 273 -29.25 -13.51 28.01
N LEU A 274 -28.84 -12.43 27.32
CA LEU A 274 -27.47 -12.21 26.85
C LEU A 274 -26.76 -11.03 27.52
N GLY A 275 -27.46 -10.32 28.41
CA GLY A 275 -26.94 -9.11 29.05
C GLY A 275 -26.94 -9.12 30.57
N SER A 276 -27.93 -9.72 31.19
CA SER A 276 -28.13 -9.63 32.66
C SER A 276 -28.15 -11.00 33.35
N ASP A 277 -28.19 -12.10 32.59
CA ASP A 277 -28.20 -13.45 33.18
C ASP A 277 -26.75 -13.82 33.63
N PRO A 278 -26.52 -14.06 34.92
CA PRO A 278 -25.21 -14.39 35.45
C PRO A 278 -24.66 -15.74 34.91
N ALA A 279 -25.53 -16.60 34.39
CA ALA A 279 -25.15 -17.88 33.83
C ALA A 279 -24.76 -17.83 32.37
N VAL A 280 -24.95 -16.67 31.68
CA VAL A 280 -24.72 -16.49 30.25
C VAL A 280 -23.94 -15.20 29.99
N ASP A 281 -22.68 -15.30 29.63
CA ASP A 281 -21.85 -14.15 29.25
C ASP A 281 -21.62 -14.11 27.71
N LEU A 282 -21.96 -12.98 27.09
CA LEU A 282 -21.76 -12.76 25.66
C LEU A 282 -20.30 -12.44 25.40
N VAL A 283 -19.56 -13.39 24.81
CA VAL A 283 -18.13 -13.25 24.50
C VAL A 283 -17.89 -12.43 23.24
N GLY A 284 -18.78 -12.54 22.25
CA GLY A 284 -18.67 -11.79 20.99
C GLY A 284 -19.78 -12.11 20.01
N LEU A 285 -19.88 -11.26 19.00
CA LEU A 285 -20.91 -11.34 17.97
C LEU A 285 -20.25 -11.16 16.60
N THR A 286 -20.65 -11.96 15.62
CA THR A 286 -20.24 -11.83 14.20
C THR A 286 -21.45 -11.94 13.30
N ILE A 287 -21.48 -11.20 12.19
CA ILE A 287 -22.57 -11.24 11.21
C ILE A 287 -22.07 -11.77 9.89
N ASP A 288 -22.62 -12.90 9.45
CA ASP A 288 -22.40 -13.45 8.12
C ASP A 288 -23.38 -12.79 7.13
N TRP A 289 -22.84 -11.87 6.33
CA TRP A 289 -23.59 -11.10 5.34
C TRP A 289 -23.86 -11.86 4.03
N GLN A 290 -23.27 -13.05 3.85
CA GLN A 290 -23.46 -13.84 2.62
C GLN A 290 -24.79 -14.59 2.63
N GLN A 291 -25.41 -14.76 3.79
CA GLN A 291 -26.70 -15.43 3.94
C GLN A 291 -27.88 -14.45 3.77
N ASN A 292 -29.00 -14.96 3.32
CA ASN A 292 -30.25 -14.20 3.20
C ASN A 292 -31.39 -14.93 3.94
N PRO A 293 -31.88 -14.42 5.07
CA PRO A 293 -31.44 -13.24 5.80
C PRO A 293 -30.04 -13.41 6.44
N PRO A 294 -29.28 -12.28 6.69
CA PRO A 294 -27.97 -12.32 7.30
C PRO A 294 -27.97 -13.07 8.64
N LEU A 295 -26.94 -13.89 8.85
CA LEU A 295 -26.85 -14.74 10.02
C LEU A 295 -25.99 -14.09 11.10
N ILE A 296 -26.57 -13.82 12.25
CA ILE A 296 -25.86 -13.37 13.46
C ILE A 296 -25.41 -14.60 14.23
N ARG A 297 -24.12 -14.74 14.47
CA ARG A 297 -23.52 -15.75 15.36
C ARG A 297 -23.12 -15.07 16.66
N ALA A 298 -23.82 -15.34 17.74
CA ALA A 298 -23.48 -14.88 19.07
C ALA A 298 -22.76 -16.02 19.81
N ARG A 299 -21.51 -15.78 20.22
CA ARG A 299 -20.76 -16.70 21.05
C ARG A 299 -20.98 -16.36 22.52
N VAL A 300 -21.51 -17.29 23.28
CA VAL A 300 -21.79 -17.13 24.69
C VAL A 300 -21.01 -18.13 25.53
N ARG A 301 -20.48 -17.66 26.64
CA ARG A 301 -19.91 -18.50 27.69
C ARG A 301 -21.03 -18.84 28.66
N VAL A 302 -21.21 -20.13 28.96
CA VAL A 302 -22.29 -20.58 29.81
C VAL A 302 -21.75 -21.44 30.95
N THR A 303 -22.29 -21.22 32.18
CA THR A 303 -22.04 -22.07 33.35
C THR A 303 -23.09 -23.18 33.46
N ASP A 304 -24.30 -22.97 32.90
CA ASP A 304 -25.33 -24.00 32.77
C ASP A 304 -25.43 -24.46 31.29
N PRO A 305 -25.15 -25.73 31.00
CA PRO A 305 -25.22 -26.27 29.61
C PRO A 305 -26.63 -26.23 28.99
N GLN A 306 -27.69 -26.03 29.77
CA GLN A 306 -29.05 -25.95 29.24
C GLN A 306 -29.44 -24.54 28.78
N LEU A 307 -28.66 -23.52 29.17
CA LEU A 307 -28.90 -22.11 28.79
C LEU A 307 -28.02 -21.69 27.58
N PRO A 308 -28.48 -20.70 26.79
CA PRO A 308 -29.86 -20.23 26.70
C PRO A 308 -30.75 -21.24 25.99
N THR A 309 -32.02 -21.30 26.39
CA THR A 309 -33.02 -22.18 25.78
C THR A 309 -33.42 -21.70 24.37
N ARG A 310 -34.03 -22.59 23.60
CA ARG A 310 -34.52 -22.23 22.24
C ARG A 310 -35.54 -21.09 22.25
N SER A 311 -36.39 -21.04 23.25
CA SER A 311 -37.37 -19.96 23.43
C SER A 311 -36.68 -18.61 23.67
N GLN A 312 -35.71 -18.58 24.59
CA GLN A 312 -34.91 -17.39 24.88
C GLN A 312 -34.15 -16.86 23.65
N VAL A 313 -33.57 -17.76 22.85
CA VAL A 313 -32.91 -17.37 21.57
C VAL A 313 -33.92 -16.81 20.57
N ALA A 314 -35.14 -17.34 20.50
CA ALA A 314 -36.20 -16.82 19.65
C ALA A 314 -36.67 -15.43 20.09
N ASP A 315 -36.76 -15.16 21.38
CA ASP A 315 -37.10 -13.85 21.94
C ASP A 315 -36.04 -12.80 21.63
N VAL A 316 -34.75 -13.17 21.77
CA VAL A 316 -33.63 -12.32 21.39
C VAL A 316 -33.63 -12.03 19.87
N GLN A 317 -33.88 -13.04 19.03
CA GLN A 317 -34.04 -12.83 17.59
C GLN A 317 -35.20 -11.86 17.28
N ALA A 318 -36.33 -12.01 17.92
CA ALA A 318 -37.47 -11.11 17.75
C ALA A 318 -37.15 -9.68 18.20
N PHE A 319 -36.38 -9.52 19.28
CA PHE A 319 -35.87 -8.24 19.74
C PHE A 319 -34.95 -7.57 18.68
N ILE A 320 -33.97 -8.29 18.15
CA ILE A 320 -33.06 -7.79 17.09
C ILE A 320 -33.90 -7.33 15.90
N ASN A 321 -34.80 -8.17 15.40
CA ASN A 321 -35.61 -7.88 14.22
C ASN A 321 -36.56 -6.68 14.38
N ARG A 322 -37.03 -6.41 15.63
CA ARG A 322 -37.81 -5.20 15.94
C ARG A 322 -36.94 -3.93 15.91
N HIS A 323 -35.72 -3.99 16.46
CA HIS A 323 -34.88 -2.80 16.59
C HIS A 323 -34.07 -2.49 15.31
N GLN A 324 -33.92 -3.47 14.44
CA GLN A 324 -33.16 -3.32 13.18
C GLN A 324 -34.06 -3.29 11.92
N ALA A 325 -35.37 -3.09 12.12
CA ALA A 325 -36.31 -2.97 10.98
C ALA A 325 -35.87 -1.88 9.99
N PRO A 326 -36.02 -2.07 8.67
CA PRO A 326 -36.78 -3.16 8.00
C PRO A 326 -35.96 -4.45 7.74
N ARG A 327 -34.69 -4.51 8.10
CA ARG A 327 -33.86 -5.70 7.87
C ARG A 327 -34.20 -6.80 8.88
N ARG A 328 -34.26 -8.05 8.36
CA ARG A 328 -34.43 -9.24 9.21
C ARG A 328 -33.10 -9.97 9.31
N TYR A 329 -32.85 -10.53 10.48
CA TYR A 329 -31.66 -11.32 10.79
C TYR A 329 -32.07 -12.67 11.33
N ARG A 330 -31.22 -13.68 11.11
CA ARG A 330 -31.32 -15.00 11.73
C ARG A 330 -30.27 -15.07 12.82
N LEU A 331 -30.63 -15.48 14.03
CA LEU A 331 -29.72 -15.59 15.17
C LEU A 331 -29.38 -17.06 15.42
N VAL A 332 -28.09 -17.35 15.56
CA VAL A 332 -27.57 -18.62 16.08
C VAL A 332 -26.68 -18.31 17.27
N VAL A 333 -26.89 -19.03 18.38
CA VAL A 333 -26.07 -18.91 19.58
C VAL A 333 -25.16 -20.11 19.69
N GLU A 334 -23.85 -19.86 19.71
CA GLU A 334 -22.80 -20.84 19.92
C GLU A 334 -22.41 -20.86 21.39
N ARG A 335 -22.59 -21.97 22.08
CA ARG A 335 -22.29 -22.12 23.50
C ARG A 335 -20.87 -22.62 23.72
N ILE A 336 -20.15 -21.95 24.61
CA ILE A 336 -18.84 -22.37 25.12
C ILE A 336 -19.06 -22.75 26.60
N ALA A 337 -19.06 -24.04 26.91
CA ALA A 337 -19.13 -24.51 28.26
C ALA A 337 -17.82 -24.20 29.02
N VAL A 338 -17.94 -23.70 30.24
CA VAL A 338 -16.81 -23.40 31.13
C VAL A 338 -16.92 -24.22 32.37
N ASP A 339 -15.99 -25.14 32.57
CA ASP A 339 -15.82 -25.80 33.86
C ASP A 339 -14.90 -24.95 34.74
N LEU A 340 -15.42 -24.55 35.90
CA LEU A 340 -14.63 -23.85 36.92
C LEU A 340 -13.84 -24.88 37.73
N ILE A 341 -12.56 -25.05 37.46
CA ILE A 341 -11.67 -25.88 38.28
C ILE A 341 -11.06 -24.97 39.35
N GLY A 342 -11.63 -25.04 40.59
CA GLY A 342 -11.00 -24.42 41.75
C GLY A 342 -9.90 -25.30 42.35
N PRO A 343 -9.02 -24.73 43.19
CA PRO A 343 -8.10 -25.58 43.95
C PRO A 343 -8.91 -26.54 44.80
N GLU A 344 -8.58 -27.82 44.73
CA GLU A 344 -9.17 -28.87 45.56
C GLU A 344 -9.03 -28.48 47.04
N THR A 345 -10.12 -28.13 47.72
CA THR A 345 -10.06 -27.97 49.18
C THR A 345 -9.77 -29.34 49.73
N ALA A 346 -8.54 -29.54 50.24
CA ALA A 346 -8.16 -30.75 50.90
C ALA A 346 -9.25 -31.13 51.93
N PRO A 347 -9.76 -32.38 51.97
CA PRO A 347 -10.76 -32.75 52.91
C PRO A 347 -10.18 -32.50 54.31
N ASN A 348 -10.93 -31.77 55.13
CA ASN A 348 -10.53 -31.41 56.50
C ASN A 348 -10.34 -32.72 57.29
N PRO A 349 -9.12 -33.12 57.66
CA PRO A 349 -8.85 -34.44 58.19
C PRO A 349 -9.29 -34.58 59.67
N ASN A 350 -9.90 -33.53 60.27
CA ASN A 350 -10.30 -33.65 61.66
C ASN A 350 -11.45 -32.67 62.06
N PRO A 351 -12.69 -33.13 62.27
CA PRO A 351 -13.78 -32.30 62.75
C PRO A 351 -13.61 -31.79 64.22
N ASN A 352 -12.53 -32.16 64.92
CA ASN A 352 -12.29 -31.83 66.33
C ASN A 352 -11.06 -30.98 66.62
N SER A 353 -10.40 -30.34 65.63
CA SER A 353 -9.31 -29.43 65.92
C SER A 353 -9.79 -28.01 66.16
N ASN A 354 -9.54 -27.55 67.37
CA ASN A 354 -9.80 -26.22 67.91
C ASN A 354 -9.10 -25.12 67.04
N PRO A 355 -9.79 -24.04 66.65
CA PRO A 355 -9.27 -23.04 65.68
C PRO A 355 -8.19 -22.08 66.24
N ASN A 356 -7.59 -22.36 67.40
CA ASN A 356 -6.72 -21.37 68.08
C ASN A 356 -5.25 -21.73 68.22
N THR A 357 -4.68 -22.54 67.33
CA THR A 357 -3.21 -22.69 67.31
C THR A 357 -2.70 -22.37 65.90
N MET A 358 -2.43 -21.10 65.63
CA MET A 358 -1.53 -20.67 64.55
C MET A 358 -0.12 -20.91 64.98
N GLU A 359 0.50 -21.98 64.48
CA GLU A 359 1.94 -22.20 64.56
C GLU A 359 2.60 -21.45 63.38
N VAL A 360 3.31 -20.37 63.71
CA VAL A 360 4.08 -19.55 62.78
C VAL A 360 5.35 -20.30 62.42
N MET A 361 5.46 -20.80 61.23
CA MET A 361 6.73 -21.29 60.66
C MET A 361 7.67 -20.11 60.36
N PRO A 362 8.96 -20.17 60.73
CA PRO A 362 9.95 -19.15 60.36
C PRO A 362 10.34 -19.29 58.89
N PRO A 363 10.70 -18.17 58.23
CA PRO A 363 11.15 -18.18 56.84
C PRO A 363 12.54 -18.83 56.66
N PRO A 364 12.86 -19.30 55.41
CA PRO A 364 14.12 -19.92 55.10
C PRO A 364 15.29 -18.93 55.04
#